data_394157b071d31b4e4c73c04a833409df
#
_entry.id   394157b071d31b4e4c73c04a833409df
#
_cell.length_a   1.000
_cell.length_b   1.000
_cell.length_c   1.000
_cell.angle_alpha   90.00
_cell.angle_beta   90.00
_cell.angle_gamma   90.00
#
_symmetry.space_group_name_H-M   'P 1'
#
loop_
_entity.id
_entity.type
_entity.pdbx_description
1 polymer ?
#
loop_
_entity_poly.entity_id
_entity_poly.type
_entity_poly.pdbx_seq_one_letter_code
_entity_poly.pdbx_strand_id
1 'polypeptide(L)'
;MFSRALCSPQLGSVALQSGDWAAENLLADRDGKPRTSFHYHDKGIMAMIGRGAAIAEVGAHRHELHGPIAFSAWLGVHAALMTGVRNRIDAFVAWGWDYFSKGRGPQVLDRSDAARIDWEEDAVEPVIHA
;
A
#
# COMPACT_ATOMS: atom_id res chain seq x y z
N MET A 1 -28.46 -5.10 15.26
CA MET A 1 -27.46 -6.11 14.91
C MET A 1 -26.37 -5.38 14.13
N PHE A 2 -25.36 -4.84 14.83
CA PHE A 2 -24.27 -4.07 14.20
C PHE A 2 -23.38 -5.04 13.45
N SER A 3 -23.43 -4.99 12.14
CA SER A 3 -22.51 -5.69 11.26
C SER A 3 -21.10 -5.21 11.62
N ARG A 4 -20.27 -6.12 12.10
CA ARG A 4 -18.85 -5.92 12.35
C ARG A 4 -18.27 -5.35 11.06
N ALA A 5 -17.97 -4.06 11.04
CA ALA A 5 -17.18 -3.47 9.96
C ALA A 5 -15.84 -4.22 9.96
N LEU A 6 -15.70 -5.16 9.05
CA LEU A 6 -14.43 -5.82 8.79
C LEU A 6 -13.47 -4.72 8.38
N CYS A 7 -12.57 -4.36 9.29
CA CYS A 7 -11.50 -3.43 9.00
C CYS A 7 -10.67 -4.05 7.87
N SER A 8 -10.88 -3.59 6.65
CA SER A 8 -10.07 -4.02 5.52
C SER A 8 -8.62 -3.59 5.77
N PRO A 9 -7.64 -4.45 5.49
CA PRO A 9 -6.24 -4.08 5.67
C PRO A 9 -5.89 -2.86 4.80
N GLN A 10 -5.01 -1.99 5.29
CA GLN A 10 -4.57 -0.79 4.59
C GLN A 10 -3.57 -1.16 3.48
N LEU A 11 -4.06 -1.80 2.42
CA LEU A 11 -3.28 -2.24 1.27
C LEU A 11 -3.66 -1.45 0.01
N GLY A 12 -2.70 -1.25 -0.87
CA GLY A 12 -2.94 -0.62 -2.17
C GLY A 12 -3.98 -1.36 -3.03
N SER A 13 -4.04 -2.69 -2.92
CA SER A 13 -5.05 -3.52 -3.59
C SER A 13 -6.47 -3.26 -3.07
N VAL A 14 -6.63 -2.96 -1.77
CA VAL A 14 -7.93 -2.57 -1.19
C VAL A 14 -8.33 -1.20 -1.70
N ALA A 15 -7.40 -0.24 -1.70
CA ALA A 15 -7.67 1.12 -2.18
C ALA A 15 -8.09 1.13 -3.66
N LEU A 16 -7.39 0.36 -4.51
CA LEU A 16 -7.75 0.24 -5.92
C LEU A 16 -9.15 -0.34 -6.12
N GLN A 17 -9.44 -1.50 -5.52
CA GLN A 17 -10.74 -2.17 -5.66
C GLN A 17 -11.90 -1.36 -5.07
N SER A 18 -11.68 -0.68 -3.93
CA SER A 18 -12.70 0.19 -3.35
C SER A 18 -12.94 1.44 -4.19
N GLY A 19 -11.92 1.97 -4.84
CA GLY A 19 -12.04 3.08 -5.79
C GLY A 19 -12.88 2.71 -7.01
N ASP A 20 -12.59 1.57 -7.64
CA ASP A 20 -13.35 1.04 -8.78
C ASP A 20 -14.82 0.81 -8.39
N TRP A 21 -15.05 0.14 -7.25
CA TRP A 21 -16.40 -0.09 -6.73
C TRP A 21 -17.15 1.23 -6.45
N ALA A 22 -16.48 2.23 -5.88
CA ALA A 22 -17.11 3.52 -5.61
C ALA A 22 -17.51 4.23 -6.91
N ALA A 23 -16.65 4.19 -7.93
CA ALA A 23 -16.92 4.75 -9.24
C ALA A 23 -18.12 4.07 -9.92
N GLU A 24 -18.18 2.73 -9.88
CA GLU A 24 -19.30 1.96 -10.42
C GLU A 24 -20.64 2.29 -9.73
N ASN A 25 -20.63 2.45 -8.39
CA ASN A 25 -21.84 2.84 -7.65
C ASN A 25 -22.28 4.28 -7.93
N LEU A 26 -21.34 5.21 -8.13
CA LEU A 26 -21.68 6.57 -8.55
C LEU A 26 -22.33 6.60 -9.94
N LEU A 27 -21.83 5.79 -10.87
CA LEU A 27 -22.43 5.64 -12.19
C LEU A 27 -23.80 4.96 -12.12
N ALA A 28 -23.96 3.94 -11.26
CA ALA A 28 -25.22 3.28 -11.03
C ALA A 28 -26.28 4.25 -10.47
N ASP A 29 -25.92 5.10 -9.51
CA ASP A 29 -26.80 6.15 -8.98
C ASP A 29 -27.27 7.11 -10.06
N ARG A 30 -26.34 7.59 -10.89
CA ARG A 30 -26.65 8.48 -12.02
C ARG A 30 -27.65 7.82 -12.99
N ASP A 31 -27.50 6.51 -13.21
CA ASP A 31 -28.32 5.75 -14.15
C ASP A 31 -29.60 5.17 -13.49
N GLY A 32 -29.87 5.49 -12.21
CA GLY A 32 -31.03 4.99 -11.46
C GLY A 32 -30.98 3.49 -11.16
N LYS A 33 -29.79 2.89 -11.16
CA LYS A 33 -29.57 1.47 -10.86
C LYS A 33 -29.29 1.23 -9.38
N PRO A 34 -29.56 0.04 -8.85
CA PRO A 34 -29.26 -0.28 -7.46
C PRO A 34 -27.75 -0.34 -7.22
N ARG A 35 -27.31 0.11 -6.02
CA ARG A 35 -25.93 0.01 -5.57
C ARG A 35 -25.58 -1.44 -5.22
N THR A 36 -24.32 -1.79 -5.45
CA THR A 36 -23.75 -3.09 -5.06
C THR A 36 -22.96 -2.98 -3.77
N SER A 37 -22.82 -4.07 -3.03
CA SER A 37 -21.96 -4.14 -1.84
C SER A 37 -20.51 -4.33 -2.23
N PHE A 38 -19.59 -3.75 -1.46
CA PHE A 38 -18.15 -3.96 -1.65
C PHE A 38 -17.72 -5.35 -1.18
N HIS A 39 -17.03 -6.06 -2.07
CA HIS A 39 -16.40 -7.34 -1.77
C HIS A 39 -14.92 -7.27 -2.14
N TYR A 40 -14.05 -7.34 -1.13
CA TYR A 40 -12.62 -7.37 -1.36
C TYR A 40 -12.16 -8.74 -1.85
N HIS A 41 -11.44 -8.74 -2.96
CA HIS A 41 -10.76 -9.92 -3.48
C HIS A 41 -9.29 -9.90 -3.07
N ASP A 42 -8.92 -10.77 -2.13
CA ASP A 42 -7.54 -10.86 -1.63
C ASP A 42 -6.62 -11.46 -2.70
N LYS A 43 -5.67 -10.66 -3.17
CA LYS A 43 -4.65 -11.07 -4.16
C LYS A 43 -3.32 -11.45 -3.52
N GLY A 44 -3.24 -11.37 -2.20
CA GLY A 44 -2.01 -11.54 -1.45
C GLY A 44 -1.37 -10.22 -1.04
N ILE A 45 -0.23 -10.32 -0.40
CA ILE A 45 0.53 -9.20 0.14
C ILE A 45 1.99 -9.28 -0.30
N MET A 46 2.60 -8.14 -0.58
CA MET A 46 4.00 -8.07 -0.97
C MET A 46 4.68 -6.92 -0.23
N ALA A 47 5.89 -7.17 0.26
CA ALA A 47 6.71 -6.16 0.92
C ALA A 47 8.15 -6.23 0.42
N MET A 48 8.72 -5.09 0.04
CA MET A 48 10.14 -4.96 -0.25
C MET A 48 10.88 -4.56 1.02
N ILE A 49 11.93 -5.33 1.37
CA ILE A 49 12.73 -5.13 2.58
C ILE A 49 14.06 -4.44 2.23
N GLY A 50 14.54 -4.63 1.01
CA GLY A 50 15.82 -4.08 0.55
C GLY A 50 16.17 -4.48 -0.87
N ARG A 51 17.40 -4.22 -1.28
CA ARG A 51 17.88 -4.55 -2.62
C ARG A 51 17.88 -6.06 -2.84
N GLY A 52 17.10 -6.54 -3.79
CA GLY A 52 16.96 -7.97 -4.09
C GLY A 52 16.31 -8.78 -2.97
N ALA A 53 15.72 -8.12 -1.98
CA ALA A 53 15.05 -8.77 -0.85
C ALA A 53 13.62 -8.27 -0.74
N ALA A 54 12.68 -9.18 -0.96
CA ALA A 54 11.26 -8.97 -0.76
C ALA A 54 10.63 -10.24 -0.19
N ILE A 55 9.46 -10.08 0.40
CA ILE A 55 8.59 -11.16 0.84
C ILE A 55 7.25 -10.99 0.13
N ALA A 56 6.70 -12.06 -0.39
CA ALA A 56 5.39 -12.06 -0.99
C ALA A 56 4.60 -13.29 -0.57
N GLU A 57 3.35 -13.09 -0.19
CA GLU A 57 2.36 -14.15 -0.04
C GLU A 57 1.35 -13.99 -1.18
N VAL A 58 1.24 -15.00 -2.05
CA VAL A 58 0.45 -14.91 -3.28
C VAL A 58 -0.56 -16.04 -3.36
N GLY A 59 -1.76 -15.71 -3.82
CA GLY A 59 -2.82 -16.65 -4.11
C GLY A 59 -3.58 -17.16 -2.88
N ALA A 60 -4.64 -17.95 -3.14
CA ALA A 60 -5.54 -18.46 -2.11
C ALA A 60 -4.86 -19.38 -1.08
N HIS A 61 -3.77 -20.04 -1.47
CA HIS A 61 -2.99 -20.91 -0.61
C HIS A 61 -1.81 -20.21 0.08
N ARG A 62 -1.70 -18.86 -0.06
CA ARG A 62 -0.64 -18.04 0.54
C ARG A 62 0.76 -18.61 0.32
N HIS A 63 1.10 -18.88 -0.95
CA HIS A 63 2.45 -19.31 -1.29
C HIS A 63 3.45 -18.22 -0.94
N GLU A 64 4.40 -18.55 -0.09
CA GLU A 64 5.45 -17.63 0.33
C GLU A 64 6.58 -17.63 -0.71
N LEU A 65 6.92 -16.43 -1.16
CA LEU A 65 8.07 -16.16 -2.02
C LEU A 65 9.04 -15.27 -1.27
N HIS A 66 10.33 -15.55 -1.38
CA HIS A 66 11.39 -14.80 -0.71
C HIS A 66 12.51 -14.42 -1.65
N GLY A 67 13.29 -13.40 -1.25
CA GLY A 67 14.54 -13.02 -1.90
C GLY A 67 14.37 -12.44 -3.30
N PRO A 68 15.29 -12.73 -4.24
CA PRO A 68 15.30 -12.11 -5.58
C PRO A 68 14.06 -12.43 -6.42
N ILE A 69 13.45 -13.59 -6.22
CA ILE A 69 12.22 -13.99 -6.95
C ILE A 69 11.05 -13.12 -6.49
N ALA A 70 10.87 -12.97 -5.18
CA ALA A 70 9.85 -12.09 -4.62
C ALA A 70 10.09 -10.63 -5.02
N PHE A 71 11.35 -10.19 -5.06
CA PHE A 71 11.72 -8.85 -5.51
C PHE A 71 11.36 -8.61 -6.98
N SER A 72 11.66 -9.57 -7.86
CA SER A 72 11.29 -9.48 -9.28
C SER A 72 9.78 -9.47 -9.49
N ALA A 73 9.04 -10.30 -8.73
CA ALA A 73 7.59 -10.30 -8.75
C ALA A 73 7.02 -8.96 -8.27
N TRP A 74 7.59 -8.40 -7.19
CA TRP A 74 7.21 -7.09 -6.66
C TRP A 74 7.40 -5.99 -7.72
N LEU A 75 8.57 -5.93 -8.37
CA LEU A 75 8.85 -4.99 -9.45
C LEU A 75 7.85 -5.14 -10.60
N GLY A 76 7.59 -6.37 -11.04
CA GLY A 76 6.67 -6.66 -12.14
C GLY A 76 5.25 -6.21 -11.84
N VAL A 77 4.73 -6.52 -10.66
CA VAL A 77 3.38 -6.10 -10.23
C VAL A 77 3.28 -4.58 -10.15
N HIS A 78 4.25 -3.91 -9.53
CA HIS A 78 4.22 -2.45 -9.39
C HIS A 78 4.34 -1.74 -10.72
N ALA A 79 5.20 -2.23 -11.63
CA ALA A 79 5.30 -1.69 -12.98
C ALA A 79 4.00 -1.90 -13.78
N ALA A 80 3.36 -3.06 -13.64
CA ALA A 80 2.09 -3.33 -14.33
C ALA A 80 0.94 -2.43 -13.84
N LEU A 81 0.92 -2.10 -12.55
CA LEU A 81 -0.08 -1.23 -11.94
C LEU A 81 0.14 0.26 -12.23
N MET A 82 1.34 0.65 -12.68
CA MET A 82 1.60 2.04 -13.06
C MET A 82 0.82 2.42 -14.30
N THR A 83 0.17 3.58 -14.24
CA THR A 83 -0.53 4.16 -15.40
C THR A 83 0.45 4.91 -16.30
N GLY A 84 0.37 4.63 -17.61
CA GLY A 84 1.17 5.28 -18.63
C GLY A 84 2.54 4.62 -18.89
N VAL A 85 2.86 4.43 -20.17
CA VAL A 85 4.11 3.79 -20.62
C VAL A 85 5.33 4.59 -20.20
N ARG A 86 5.24 5.92 -20.24
CA ARG A 86 6.34 6.81 -19.84
C ARG A 86 6.71 6.61 -18.36
N ASN A 87 5.72 6.61 -17.48
CA ASN A 87 5.96 6.42 -16.04
C ASN A 87 6.59 5.05 -15.74
N ARG A 88 6.21 4.01 -16.49
CA ARG A 88 6.82 2.69 -16.38
C ARG A 88 8.29 2.71 -16.76
N ILE A 89 8.62 3.35 -17.88
CA ILE A 89 10.01 3.46 -18.36
C ILE A 89 10.84 4.27 -17.36
N ASP A 90 10.36 5.42 -16.90
CA ASP A 90 11.04 6.27 -15.94
C ASP A 90 11.30 5.52 -14.63
N ALA A 91 10.33 4.74 -14.15
CA ALA A 91 10.49 3.91 -12.95
C ALA A 91 11.55 2.83 -13.14
N PHE A 92 11.52 2.11 -14.27
CA PHE A 92 12.54 1.08 -14.56
C PHE A 92 13.95 1.66 -14.66
N VAL A 93 14.10 2.82 -15.30
CA VAL A 93 15.39 3.51 -15.40
C VAL A 93 15.87 3.95 -14.01
N ALA A 94 14.99 4.55 -13.21
CA ALA A 94 15.32 4.98 -11.85
C ALA A 94 15.70 3.79 -10.95
N TRP A 95 14.93 2.71 -10.98
CA TRP A 95 15.20 1.50 -10.20
C TRP A 95 16.47 0.79 -10.66
N GLY A 96 16.71 0.72 -11.98
CA GLY A 96 17.96 0.20 -12.52
C GLY A 96 19.15 1.03 -12.07
N TRP A 97 19.05 2.34 -12.15
CA TRP A 97 20.09 3.24 -11.68
C TRP A 97 20.37 3.06 -10.19
N ASP A 98 19.33 3.04 -9.34
CA ASP A 98 19.50 2.85 -7.91
C ASP A 98 20.04 1.46 -7.54
N TYR A 99 19.72 0.45 -8.33
CA TYR A 99 20.23 -0.90 -8.12
C TYR A 99 21.72 -1.01 -8.42
N PHE A 100 22.19 -0.39 -9.50
CA PHE A 100 23.58 -0.46 -9.94
C PHE A 100 24.46 0.65 -9.35
N SER A 101 23.91 1.78 -8.91
CA SER A 101 24.66 2.85 -8.28
C SER A 101 24.97 2.52 -6.82
N LYS A 102 26.26 2.45 -6.48
CA LYS A 102 26.73 2.08 -5.13
C LYS A 102 26.70 3.23 -4.10
N GLY A 103 26.07 4.36 -4.39
CA GLY A 103 26.36 5.60 -3.68
C GLY A 103 25.29 6.20 -2.79
N ARG A 104 24.05 5.71 -2.78
CA ARG A 104 22.97 6.33 -2.01
C ARG A 104 22.45 5.38 -0.94
N GLY A 105 23.03 5.51 0.26
CA GLY A 105 22.36 5.02 1.46
C GLY A 105 21.06 5.81 1.74
N PRO A 106 20.12 5.26 2.49
CA PRO A 106 18.94 5.99 2.92
C PRO A 106 19.40 7.27 3.63
N GLN A 107 18.93 8.43 3.16
CA GLN A 107 19.14 9.67 3.90
C GLN A 107 18.26 9.59 5.15
N VAL A 108 18.90 9.37 6.29
CA VAL A 108 18.25 9.59 7.58
C VAL A 108 18.14 11.10 7.74
N LEU A 109 16.93 11.61 7.64
CA LEU A 109 16.63 12.98 8.03
C LEU A 109 16.70 13.03 9.54
N ASP A 110 17.88 13.34 10.07
CA ASP A 110 18.02 13.63 11.48
C ASP A 110 17.30 14.95 11.77
N ARG A 111 16.23 14.88 12.55
CA ARG A 111 15.55 16.06 13.06
C ARG A 111 16.44 16.63 14.17
N SER A 112 16.80 17.90 14.06
CA SER A 112 17.42 18.62 15.20
C SER A 112 16.49 18.49 16.41
N ASP A 113 17.06 18.45 17.62
CA ASP A 113 16.31 18.35 18.90
C ASP A 113 15.20 19.39 19.04
N ALA A 114 15.30 20.53 18.37
CA ALA A 114 14.25 21.56 18.32
C ALA A 114 12.98 21.13 17.55
N ALA A 115 13.01 20.02 16.79
CA ALA A 115 11.88 19.48 16.06
C ALA A 115 11.33 18.19 16.68
N ARG A 116 11.71 17.89 17.92
CA ARG A 116 11.21 16.73 18.66
C ARG A 116 9.73 16.96 18.96
N ILE A 117 8.88 16.06 18.49
CA ILE A 117 7.47 16.06 18.83
C ILE A 117 7.39 15.42 20.23
N ASP A 118 7.05 16.21 21.24
CA ASP A 118 6.73 15.70 22.56
C ASP A 118 5.33 15.06 22.52
N TRP A 119 5.29 13.74 22.45
CA TRP A 119 4.05 12.96 22.46
C TRP A 119 3.44 12.85 23.87
N GLU A 120 4.11 13.38 24.90
CA GLU A 120 3.66 13.27 26.30
C GLU A 120 2.64 14.36 26.72
N GLU A 121 2.52 15.47 25.97
CA GLU A 121 1.61 16.57 26.32
C GLU A 121 0.14 16.33 25.93
N ASP A 122 -0.17 15.31 25.11
CA ASP A 122 -1.53 14.99 24.72
C ASP A 122 -2.15 13.81 25.49
N ALA A 123 -1.59 13.46 26.65
CA ALA A 123 -2.26 12.56 27.56
C ALA A 123 -3.49 13.28 28.15
N VAL A 124 -4.61 13.10 27.47
CA VAL A 124 -5.93 13.59 27.91
C VAL A 124 -6.14 13.16 29.38
N GLU A 125 -6.19 14.13 30.29
CA GLU A 125 -6.60 13.89 31.66
C GLU A 125 -7.97 13.18 31.67
N PRO A 126 -8.12 12.08 32.42
CA PRO A 126 -9.42 11.44 32.53
C PRO A 126 -10.40 12.41 33.21
N VAL A 127 -11.44 12.81 32.46
CA VAL A 127 -12.55 13.58 32.99
C VAL A 127 -13.26 12.71 34.03
N ILE A 128 -12.93 12.91 35.32
CA ILE A 128 -13.62 12.29 36.43
C ILE A 128 -14.94 13.06 36.58
N HIS A 129 -16.03 12.48 36.12
CA HIS A 129 -17.36 12.94 36.45
C HIS A 129 -17.66 12.52 37.90
N ALA A 130 -17.77 13.52 38.78
CA ALA A 130 -18.32 13.38 40.13
C ALA A 130 -19.86 13.36 40.08
#